data_215ce6134de560247f2330cae964d725
#
_entry.id   215ce6134de560247f2330cae964d725
#
_cell.length_a   1.000
_cell.length_b   1.000
_cell.length_c   1.000
_cell.angle_alpha   90.00
_cell.angle_beta   90.00
_cell.angle_gamma   90.00
#
_symmetry.space_group_name_H-M   'P 1'
#
loop_
_entity.id
_entity.type
_entity.pdbx_description
1 polymer ?
#
loop_
_entity_poly.entity_id
_entity_poly.type
_entity_poly.pdbx_seq_one_letter_code
_entity_poly.pdbx_strand_id
1 'polypeptide(L)'
;MPTRARTLFLLATLSAACGGGPTSPGGGPSATPTPPGSPVSGFLFYDENSNGIADGGELVRLPSVGVSIGGQTGTTTTGGRFSLPSVPNGAQTAQARAETLPAYFTSPGVSVSVPPGGDVPVPARLALGARVRPNVYLAFGDSITFGTGSSDEEGYVDDLRAQLRSFWGRADMVNDGEPATRSSAGEARIAGSLGQSRAAYALILYGTNDWNEPECRSEFPCYTVDALRSMVQDTRSAGAHPIVGTIPPVNPNYADRNATERNDWVRRMNDLIRQMAAQERAQVAEVHGDFLKQPSLPALFDDFLHPNDQGYALMSQSFFRAITQPLPGAAATMDDAGPILFVPPGTRP
;
A
#
# COMPACT_ATOMS: atom_id res chain seq x y z
N MET A 1 25.72 -27.49 -47.02
CA MET A 1 26.91 -28.31 -47.30
C MET A 1 27.98 -27.96 -46.30
N PRO A 2 28.69 -28.94 -45.81
CA PRO A 2 29.34 -28.91 -44.52
C PRO A 2 30.85 -28.73 -44.60
N THR A 3 31.52 -28.39 -43.52
CA THR A 3 32.85 -28.95 -43.24
C THR A 3 33.16 -29.02 -41.76
N ARG A 4 33.54 -30.23 -41.39
CA ARG A 4 34.09 -30.73 -40.12
C ARG A 4 35.59 -30.49 -40.06
N ALA A 5 36.16 -30.44 -38.84
CA ALA A 5 37.47 -31.07 -38.47
C ALA A 5 37.65 -30.84 -36.96
N ARG A 6 37.68 -31.80 -36.14
CA ARG A 6 38.55 -32.95 -35.76
C ARG A 6 39.70 -32.50 -34.85
N THR A 7 39.55 -32.83 -33.59
CA THR A 7 40.34 -33.68 -32.65
C THR A 7 41.88 -33.71 -32.84
N LEU A 8 42.61 -33.41 -31.77
CA LEU A 8 43.87 -34.12 -31.49
C LEU A 8 44.12 -34.30 -29.99
N PHE A 9 44.25 -35.55 -29.59
CA PHE A 9 44.75 -36.02 -28.30
C PHE A 9 46.28 -35.92 -28.26
N LEU A 10 46.85 -35.57 -27.11
CA LEU A 10 48.24 -35.94 -26.80
C LEU A 10 48.33 -36.43 -25.36
N LEU A 11 48.64 -37.71 -25.22
CA LEU A 11 49.12 -38.38 -24.02
C LEU A 11 50.59 -38.02 -23.79
N ALA A 12 51.00 -37.79 -22.57
CA ALA A 12 52.38 -37.92 -22.14
C ALA A 12 52.46 -38.33 -20.68
N THR A 13 53.35 -39.24 -20.44
CA THR A 13 53.51 -40.28 -19.42
C THR A 13 54.16 -39.82 -18.12
N LEU A 14 53.87 -40.62 -17.05
CA LEU A 14 54.43 -40.66 -15.72
C LEU A 14 55.93 -40.40 -15.57
N SER A 15 56.30 -39.75 -14.47
CA SER A 15 57.48 -40.10 -13.67
C SER A 15 57.21 -39.90 -12.19
N ALA A 16 57.34 -40.95 -11.42
CA ALA A 16 57.25 -41.00 -9.97
C ALA A 16 58.54 -40.53 -9.32
N ALA A 17 58.44 -39.71 -8.26
CA ALA A 17 59.51 -39.54 -7.27
C ALA A 17 58.90 -39.57 -5.86
N CYS A 18 59.27 -40.56 -5.07
CA CYS A 18 59.00 -40.70 -3.65
C CYS A 18 59.78 -39.67 -2.83
N GLY A 19 59.14 -39.02 -1.88
CA GLY A 19 59.78 -38.23 -0.84
C GLY A 19 58.76 -37.90 0.25
N GLY A 20 58.81 -38.69 1.35
CA GLY A 20 57.85 -38.67 2.44
C GLY A 20 58.00 -37.48 3.42
N GLY A 21 56.96 -37.21 4.09
CA GLY A 21 56.81 -36.44 5.33
C GLY A 21 55.33 -36.33 5.68
N PRO A 22 54.89 -36.71 6.88
CA PRO A 22 53.51 -36.55 7.26
C PRO A 22 53.22 -35.06 7.52
N THR A 23 52.60 -34.36 6.57
CA THR A 23 51.97 -33.06 6.83
C THR A 23 50.68 -33.29 7.57
N SER A 24 50.63 -32.79 8.83
CA SER A 24 49.42 -32.64 9.60
C SER A 24 48.32 -32.00 8.76
N PRO A 25 47.08 -32.48 8.79
CA PRO A 25 46.00 -31.78 8.09
C PRO A 25 45.83 -30.38 8.73
N GLY A 26 46.09 -29.35 7.96
CA GLY A 26 45.83 -27.99 8.34
C GLY A 26 44.37 -27.86 8.73
N GLY A 27 44.09 -27.47 9.99
CA GLY A 27 42.76 -27.17 10.45
C GLY A 27 42.11 -26.12 9.54
N GLY A 28 41.08 -26.53 8.84
CA GLY A 28 40.20 -25.57 8.15
C GLY A 28 39.68 -24.56 9.16
N PRO A 29 39.24 -23.37 8.72
CA PRO A 29 38.74 -22.35 9.63
C PRO A 29 37.65 -22.96 10.49
N SER A 30 37.90 -22.98 11.81
CA SER A 30 36.92 -23.45 12.79
C SER A 30 35.67 -22.64 12.64
N ALA A 31 34.58 -23.24 12.22
CA ALA A 31 33.30 -22.55 12.15
C ALA A 31 33.01 -21.97 13.54
N THR A 32 32.91 -20.66 13.62
CA THR A 32 32.51 -19.98 14.86
C THR A 32 31.18 -20.61 15.30
N PRO A 33 31.06 -21.13 16.52
CA PRO A 33 29.83 -21.76 16.96
C PRO A 33 28.70 -20.74 16.90
N THR A 34 27.63 -21.07 16.20
CA THR A 34 26.41 -20.25 16.16
C THR A 34 25.95 -20.03 17.60
N PRO A 35 25.72 -18.79 18.05
CA PRO A 35 25.23 -18.53 19.41
C PRO A 35 23.96 -19.33 19.68
N PRO A 36 23.77 -19.89 20.88
CA PRO A 36 22.55 -20.57 21.24
C PRO A 36 21.36 -19.61 21.07
N GLY A 37 20.29 -20.08 20.42
CA GLY A 37 19.09 -19.30 20.17
C GLY A 37 17.97 -19.66 21.13
N SER A 38 17.08 -18.69 21.40
CA SER A 38 15.88 -18.88 22.21
C SER A 38 14.63 -18.52 21.42
N PRO A 39 13.47 -19.13 21.72
CA PRO A 39 12.22 -18.75 21.06
C PRO A 39 11.81 -17.33 21.47
N VAL A 40 11.27 -16.58 20.52
CA VAL A 40 10.74 -15.22 20.74
C VAL A 40 9.35 -15.16 20.13
N SER A 41 8.37 -14.74 20.91
CA SER A 41 7.01 -14.41 20.45
C SER A 41 6.70 -12.92 20.70
N GLY A 42 5.70 -12.40 19.98
CA GLY A 42 5.31 -11.03 20.14
C GLY A 42 4.17 -10.65 19.20
N PHE A 43 3.99 -9.35 19.06
CA PHE A 43 2.96 -8.80 18.17
C PHE A 43 3.41 -7.48 17.54
N LEU A 44 2.91 -7.21 16.35
CA LEU A 44 3.10 -5.96 15.63
C LEU A 44 1.85 -5.10 15.84
N PHE A 45 2.02 -3.87 16.30
CA PHE A 45 0.94 -2.94 16.61
C PHE A 45 1.14 -1.58 15.94
N TYR A 46 0.04 -0.87 15.74
CA TYR A 46 0.10 0.52 15.32
C TYR A 46 0.32 1.40 16.55
N ASP A 47 1.49 1.98 16.65
CA ASP A 47 1.90 2.96 17.65
C ASP A 47 1.33 4.33 17.25
N GLU A 48 0.08 4.58 17.67
CA GLU A 48 -0.73 5.73 17.23
C GLU A 48 -0.18 7.08 17.78
N ASN A 49 0.46 7.04 18.94
CA ASN A 49 1.04 8.22 19.59
C ASN A 49 2.56 8.34 19.42
N SER A 50 3.19 7.39 18.74
CA SER A 50 4.61 7.34 18.42
C SER A 50 5.54 7.30 19.64
N ASN A 51 5.08 6.75 20.79
CA ASN A 51 5.89 6.62 22.00
C ASN A 51 6.68 5.30 22.09
N GLY A 52 6.44 4.34 21.22
CA GLY A 52 7.11 3.02 21.19
C GLY A 52 6.58 2.01 22.20
N ILE A 53 5.51 2.32 22.91
CA ILE A 53 4.89 1.49 23.95
C ILE A 53 3.52 1.04 23.45
N ALA A 54 3.20 -0.24 23.59
CA ALA A 54 1.87 -0.74 23.26
C ALA A 54 0.87 -0.33 24.35
N ASP A 55 0.23 0.79 24.15
CA ASP A 55 -0.76 1.33 25.09
C ASP A 55 -2.10 0.62 24.99
N GLY A 56 -2.88 0.61 26.09
CA GLY A 56 -4.17 -0.07 26.14
C GLY A 56 -5.23 0.46 25.16
N GLY A 57 -5.06 1.68 24.64
CA GLY A 57 -5.92 2.29 23.62
C GLY A 57 -5.53 1.95 22.17
N GLU A 58 -4.34 1.42 21.94
CA GLU A 58 -3.81 1.05 20.62
C GLU A 58 -4.24 -0.36 20.25
N LEU A 59 -5.43 -0.45 19.67
CA LEU A 59 -6.08 -1.74 19.37
C LEU A 59 -5.67 -2.34 18.02
N VAL A 60 -5.11 -1.54 17.12
CA VAL A 60 -4.75 -1.99 15.77
C VAL A 60 -3.56 -2.96 15.84
N ARG A 61 -3.72 -4.12 15.20
CA ARG A 61 -2.71 -5.15 15.03
C ARG A 61 -2.49 -5.38 13.54
N LEU A 62 -1.24 -5.44 13.10
CA LEU A 62 -0.90 -5.52 11.68
C LEU A 62 -0.64 -6.98 11.28
N PRO A 63 -1.60 -7.63 10.60
CA PRO A 63 -1.44 -9.00 10.11
C PRO A 63 -0.65 -9.05 8.80
N SER A 64 -0.15 -10.23 8.46
CA SER A 64 0.55 -10.53 7.19
C SER A 64 1.83 -9.72 6.96
N VAL A 65 2.42 -9.14 8.01
CA VAL A 65 3.65 -8.35 7.94
C VAL A 65 4.84 -9.19 8.39
N GLY A 66 5.94 -9.09 7.67
CA GLY A 66 7.21 -9.71 8.04
C GLY A 66 7.82 -9.02 9.25
N VAL A 67 8.29 -9.80 10.23
CA VAL A 67 9.05 -9.32 11.40
C VAL A 67 10.43 -9.95 11.37
N SER A 68 11.45 -9.18 11.71
CA SER A 68 12.85 -9.63 11.80
C SER A 68 13.41 -9.35 13.19
N ILE A 69 14.09 -10.36 13.80
CA ILE A 69 14.82 -10.24 15.06
C ILE A 69 16.10 -11.07 14.96
N GLY A 70 17.26 -10.46 15.12
CA GLY A 70 18.55 -11.17 15.12
C GLY A 70 18.80 -12.00 13.88
N GLY A 71 18.34 -11.51 12.72
CA GLY A 71 18.45 -12.20 11.42
C GLY A 71 17.41 -13.31 11.19
N GLN A 72 16.59 -13.65 12.20
CA GLN A 72 15.46 -14.57 12.03
C GLN A 72 14.23 -13.78 11.55
N THR A 73 13.41 -14.40 10.70
CA THR A 73 12.22 -13.76 10.13
C THR A 73 10.99 -14.62 10.32
N GLY A 74 9.83 -13.98 10.50
CA GLY A 74 8.53 -14.61 10.56
C GLY A 74 7.47 -13.65 10.05
N THR A 75 6.25 -14.15 9.85
CA THR A 75 5.12 -13.32 9.39
C THR A 75 4.06 -13.28 10.47
N THR A 76 3.44 -12.12 10.65
CA THR A 76 2.35 -11.97 11.63
C THR A 76 1.07 -12.67 11.17
N THR A 77 0.38 -13.29 12.11
CA THR A 77 -0.94 -13.93 11.93
C THR A 77 -2.05 -12.88 11.79
N THR A 78 -3.29 -13.31 11.60
CA THR A 78 -4.48 -12.43 11.57
C THR A 78 -4.65 -11.55 12.82
N GLY A 79 -4.11 -11.98 13.98
CA GLY A 79 -4.08 -11.16 15.20
C GLY A 79 -2.83 -10.32 15.36
N GLY A 80 -2.02 -10.14 14.30
CA GLY A 80 -0.78 -9.40 14.32
C GLY A 80 0.34 -10.05 15.15
N ARG A 81 0.20 -11.34 15.55
CA ARG A 81 1.17 -12.06 16.38
C ARG A 81 2.21 -12.79 15.54
N PHE A 82 3.43 -12.88 16.04
CA PHE A 82 4.50 -13.65 15.42
C PHE A 82 5.17 -14.60 16.45
N SER A 83 5.86 -15.62 15.92
CA SER A 83 6.71 -16.52 16.70
C SER A 83 7.93 -16.87 15.87
N LEU A 84 9.11 -16.75 16.49
CA LEU A 84 10.41 -17.11 15.93
C LEU A 84 11.02 -18.19 16.81
N PRO A 85 11.29 -19.39 16.30
CA PRO A 85 11.66 -20.54 17.12
C PRO A 85 13.06 -20.46 17.72
N SER A 86 13.98 -19.71 17.10
CA SER A 86 15.38 -19.66 17.53
C SER A 86 16.02 -18.33 17.13
N VAL A 87 16.01 -17.36 18.02
CA VAL A 87 16.68 -16.06 17.85
C VAL A 87 17.97 -16.07 18.67
N PRO A 88 19.11 -15.58 18.14
CA PRO A 88 20.38 -15.52 18.88
C PRO A 88 20.21 -14.79 20.22
N ASN A 89 20.77 -15.39 21.29
CA ASN A 89 20.70 -14.82 22.61
C ASN A 89 21.48 -13.48 22.73
N GLY A 90 21.07 -12.63 23.63
CA GLY A 90 21.66 -11.31 23.87
C GLY A 90 20.82 -10.15 23.32
N ALA A 91 21.43 -8.99 23.16
CA ALA A 91 20.76 -7.81 22.64
C ALA A 91 20.50 -7.93 21.13
N GLN A 92 19.27 -7.77 20.72
CA GLN A 92 18.81 -7.84 19.34
C GLN A 92 17.94 -6.61 19.02
N THR A 93 17.72 -6.35 17.73
CA THR A 93 16.70 -5.40 17.27
C THR A 93 15.53 -6.16 16.65
N ALA A 94 14.33 -5.87 17.12
CA ALA A 94 13.08 -6.35 16.56
C ALA A 94 12.45 -5.23 15.70
N GLN A 95 12.09 -5.55 14.46
CA GLN A 95 11.46 -4.58 13.55
C GLN A 95 10.57 -5.27 12.52
N ALA A 96 9.57 -4.56 12.01
CA ALA A 96 8.83 -5.00 10.84
C ALA A 96 9.67 -4.77 9.57
N ARG A 97 9.52 -5.67 8.60
CA ARG A 97 10.17 -5.56 7.29
C ARG A 97 9.42 -4.55 6.43
N ALA A 98 10.11 -3.49 6.04
CA ALA A 98 9.51 -2.34 5.36
C ALA A 98 8.73 -2.71 4.09
N GLU A 99 9.23 -3.68 3.31
CA GLU A 99 8.60 -4.14 2.07
C GLU A 99 7.30 -4.92 2.28
N THR A 100 6.95 -5.23 3.53
CA THR A 100 5.71 -5.95 3.89
C THR A 100 4.74 -5.09 4.70
N LEU A 101 5.16 -3.89 5.09
CA LEU A 101 4.29 -2.96 5.82
C LEU A 101 3.19 -2.41 4.93
N PRO A 102 1.97 -2.21 5.46
CA PRO A 102 0.93 -1.48 4.74
C PRO A 102 1.41 -0.11 4.26
N ALA A 103 0.73 0.43 3.24
CA ALA A 103 1.09 1.72 2.65
C ALA A 103 1.28 2.81 3.72
N TYR A 104 2.38 3.54 3.60
CA TYR A 104 2.79 4.67 4.47
C TYR A 104 3.25 4.29 5.89
N PHE A 105 3.12 3.04 6.31
CA PHE A 105 3.68 2.61 7.60
C PHE A 105 5.20 2.49 7.57
N THR A 106 5.82 2.78 8.71
CA THR A 106 7.24 2.55 8.98
C THR A 106 7.40 1.79 10.29
N SER A 107 8.54 1.13 10.51
CA SER A 107 8.88 0.49 11.79
C SER A 107 10.23 1.01 12.27
N PRO A 108 10.27 1.73 13.39
CA PRO A 108 11.53 2.29 13.90
C PRO A 108 12.47 1.23 14.48
N GLY A 109 11.97 0.00 14.68
CA GLY A 109 12.69 -1.02 15.43
C GLY A 109 12.66 -0.78 16.94
N VAL A 110 12.86 -1.85 17.71
CA VAL A 110 12.93 -1.82 19.16
C VAL A 110 14.02 -2.78 19.65
N SER A 111 14.80 -2.36 20.65
CA SER A 111 15.81 -3.23 21.27
C SER A 111 15.12 -4.27 22.17
N VAL A 112 15.53 -5.52 22.06
CA VAL A 112 15.05 -6.64 22.87
C VAL A 112 16.20 -7.50 23.36
N SER A 113 16.18 -7.91 24.63
CA SER A 113 17.09 -8.90 25.16
C SER A 113 16.50 -10.30 24.95
N VAL A 114 17.27 -11.21 24.35
CA VAL A 114 16.85 -12.59 24.09
C VAL A 114 17.57 -13.51 25.06
N PRO A 115 16.87 -14.44 25.79
CA PRO A 115 15.43 -14.62 25.81
C PRO A 115 14.68 -13.44 26.45
N PRO A 116 13.51 -13.04 25.88
CA PRO A 116 12.69 -11.98 26.47
C PRO A 116 11.89 -12.50 27.67
N GLY A 117 11.50 -11.58 28.58
CA GLY A 117 10.66 -11.89 29.71
C GLY A 117 9.17 -12.09 29.40
N GLY A 118 8.78 -11.91 28.14
CA GLY A 118 7.40 -12.02 27.67
C GLY A 118 7.30 -11.70 26.17
N ASP A 119 6.08 -11.47 25.69
CA ASP A 119 5.85 -11.06 24.29
C ASP A 119 6.56 -9.74 23.95
N VAL A 120 7.15 -9.69 22.77
CA VAL A 120 7.85 -8.51 22.25
C VAL A 120 6.88 -7.66 21.43
N PRO A 121 6.51 -6.44 21.91
CA PRO A 121 5.75 -5.50 21.10
C PRO A 121 6.67 -4.84 20.07
N VAL A 122 6.30 -4.92 18.78
CA VAL A 122 7.02 -4.26 17.69
C VAL A 122 6.16 -3.11 17.19
N PRO A 123 6.63 -1.85 17.26
CA PRO A 123 5.86 -0.70 16.80
C PRO A 123 5.91 -0.53 15.28
N ALA A 124 4.78 -0.16 14.70
CA ALA A 124 4.67 0.39 13.36
C ALA A 124 3.95 1.74 13.43
N ARG A 125 4.36 2.71 12.63
CA ARG A 125 3.93 4.11 12.72
C ARG A 125 3.52 4.67 11.38
N LEU A 126 2.55 5.60 11.40
CA LEU A 126 2.27 6.52 10.30
C LEU A 126 2.83 7.91 10.64
N ALA A 127 3.46 8.56 9.66
CA ALA A 127 3.84 9.97 9.81
C ALA A 127 2.60 10.84 9.59
N LEU A 128 1.94 11.24 10.67
CA LEU A 128 0.71 12.03 10.63
C LEU A 128 0.95 13.46 11.10
N GLY A 129 0.19 14.42 10.55
CA GLY A 129 0.15 15.78 11.05
C GLY A 129 -0.43 15.86 12.47
N ALA A 130 -0.02 16.86 13.25
CA ALA A 130 -0.36 16.99 14.67
C ALA A 130 -1.87 17.04 15.00
N ARG A 131 -2.72 17.37 14.01
CA ARG A 131 -4.18 17.45 14.18
C ARG A 131 -4.92 16.26 13.59
N VAL A 132 -4.19 15.37 12.91
CA VAL A 132 -4.77 14.19 12.24
C VAL A 132 -5.12 13.13 13.29
N ARG A 133 -6.23 12.45 13.08
CA ARG A 133 -6.73 11.38 13.95
C ARG A 133 -6.36 10.03 13.35
N PRO A 134 -5.58 9.21 14.05
CA PRO A 134 -5.29 7.84 13.61
C PRO A 134 -6.58 7.04 13.36
N ASN A 135 -6.53 6.10 12.43
CA ASN A 135 -7.63 5.19 12.08
C ASN A 135 -8.91 5.87 11.57
N VAL A 136 -8.86 7.15 11.20
CA VAL A 136 -9.95 7.85 10.51
C VAL A 136 -9.66 7.92 9.01
N TYR A 137 -10.63 7.54 8.20
CA TYR A 137 -10.55 7.50 6.74
C TYR A 137 -11.64 8.41 6.17
N LEU A 138 -11.27 9.32 5.29
CA LEU A 138 -12.18 10.18 4.55
C LEU A 138 -12.41 9.57 3.16
N ALA A 139 -13.59 9.04 2.89
CA ALA A 139 -14.01 8.69 1.55
C ALA A 139 -14.51 9.97 0.86
N PHE A 140 -13.78 10.42 -0.17
CA PHE A 140 -13.95 11.71 -0.79
C PHE A 140 -14.19 11.58 -2.30
N GLY A 141 -15.37 11.98 -2.76
CA GLY A 141 -15.76 11.76 -4.15
C GLY A 141 -17.10 12.34 -4.53
N ASP A 142 -17.66 11.80 -5.60
CA ASP A 142 -18.96 12.16 -6.16
C ASP A 142 -20.10 11.22 -5.73
N SER A 143 -21.14 11.04 -6.57
CA SER A 143 -22.26 10.13 -6.32
C SER A 143 -21.87 8.68 -6.11
N ILE A 144 -20.76 8.23 -6.69
CA ILE A 144 -20.26 6.87 -6.50
C ILE A 144 -19.70 6.71 -5.08
N THR A 145 -18.99 7.71 -4.56
CA THR A 145 -18.54 7.70 -3.16
C THR A 145 -19.71 7.87 -2.19
N PHE A 146 -20.71 8.68 -2.55
CA PHE A 146 -21.94 8.83 -1.77
C PHE A 146 -22.67 7.49 -1.56
N GLY A 147 -22.67 6.59 -2.56
CA GLY A 147 -23.30 5.28 -2.53
C GLY A 147 -24.54 5.15 -3.42
N THR A 148 -24.73 6.09 -4.36
CA THR A 148 -25.87 6.03 -5.29
C THR A 148 -25.90 4.72 -6.06
N GLY A 149 -27.03 4.00 -6.01
CA GLY A 149 -27.20 2.69 -6.68
C GLY A 149 -26.98 1.48 -5.77
N SER A 150 -26.43 1.66 -4.56
CA SER A 150 -26.45 0.60 -3.54
C SER A 150 -27.80 0.53 -2.83
N SER A 151 -28.15 -0.65 -2.32
CA SER A 151 -29.42 -0.88 -1.66
C SER A 151 -29.58 -0.15 -0.31
N ASP A 152 -28.44 0.23 0.32
CA ASP A 152 -28.36 0.91 1.61
C ASP A 152 -27.91 2.39 1.51
N GLU A 153 -27.61 2.86 0.31
CA GLU A 153 -27.05 4.21 0.03
C GLU A 153 -25.70 4.50 0.73
N GLU A 154 -25.00 3.46 1.21
CA GLU A 154 -23.67 3.58 1.87
C GLU A 154 -22.51 3.25 0.91
N GLY A 155 -22.81 2.55 -0.19
CA GLY A 155 -21.86 2.20 -1.23
C GLY A 155 -20.69 1.37 -0.69
N TYR A 156 -19.44 1.67 -1.15
CA TYR A 156 -18.25 0.93 -0.72
C TYR A 156 -17.76 1.30 0.69
N VAL A 157 -18.23 2.38 1.27
CA VAL A 157 -17.66 2.96 2.49
C VAL A 157 -17.94 2.09 3.71
N ASP A 158 -19.16 1.56 3.83
CA ASP A 158 -19.52 0.71 4.95
C ASP A 158 -18.86 -0.67 4.88
N ASP A 159 -18.83 -1.28 3.71
CA ASP A 159 -18.12 -2.52 3.45
C ASP A 159 -16.63 -2.39 3.79
N LEU A 160 -15.99 -1.30 3.36
CA LEU A 160 -14.58 -1.04 3.65
C LEU A 160 -14.33 -0.85 5.14
N ARG A 161 -15.23 -0.15 5.85
CA ARG A 161 -15.18 0.00 7.31
C ARG A 161 -15.22 -1.36 8.00
N ALA A 162 -16.13 -2.22 7.58
CA ALA A 162 -16.28 -3.57 8.14
C ALA A 162 -15.02 -4.43 7.86
N GLN A 163 -14.49 -4.39 6.65
CA GLN A 163 -13.27 -5.11 6.27
C GLN A 163 -12.06 -4.66 7.09
N LEU A 164 -11.82 -3.35 7.22
CA LEU A 164 -10.70 -2.82 8.00
C LEU A 164 -10.83 -3.14 9.50
N ARG A 165 -12.03 -3.03 10.07
CA ARG A 165 -12.26 -3.41 11.47
C ARG A 165 -12.01 -4.89 11.71
N SER A 166 -12.42 -5.75 10.79
CA SER A 166 -12.17 -7.19 10.88
C SER A 166 -10.68 -7.52 10.73
N PHE A 167 -9.96 -6.78 9.88
CA PHE A 167 -8.57 -7.08 9.54
C PHE A 167 -7.58 -6.65 10.62
N TRP A 168 -7.70 -5.45 11.16
CA TRP A 168 -6.75 -4.91 12.13
C TRP A 168 -7.35 -4.26 13.39
N GLY A 169 -8.68 -4.35 13.58
CA GLY A 169 -9.32 -4.06 14.87
C GLY A 169 -10.00 -2.70 14.96
N ARG A 170 -9.65 -1.70 14.15
CA ARG A 170 -10.26 -0.36 14.20
C ARG A 170 -10.27 0.35 12.84
N ALA A 171 -11.38 0.97 12.50
CA ALA A 171 -11.49 1.94 11.41
C ALA A 171 -12.72 2.81 11.62
N ASP A 172 -12.57 4.12 11.50
CA ASP A 172 -13.65 5.10 11.50
C ASP A 172 -13.70 5.75 10.12
N MET A 173 -14.85 5.67 9.44
CA MET A 173 -15.02 6.19 8.08
C MET A 173 -15.90 7.43 8.10
N VAL A 174 -15.53 8.41 7.29
CA VAL A 174 -16.34 9.58 6.96
C VAL A 174 -16.66 9.50 5.47
N ASN A 175 -17.94 9.34 5.13
CA ASN A 175 -18.40 9.45 3.75
C ASN A 175 -18.63 10.92 3.42
N ASP A 176 -17.86 11.46 2.50
CA ASP A 176 -17.95 12.83 2.00
C ASP A 176 -18.07 12.81 0.46
N GLY A 177 -18.91 11.91 -0.02
CA GLY A 177 -19.37 11.85 -1.40
C GLY A 177 -20.42 12.94 -1.65
N GLU A 178 -20.24 13.73 -2.71
CA GLU A 178 -21.18 14.77 -3.12
C GLU A 178 -21.70 14.50 -4.53
N PRO A 179 -22.97 14.06 -4.67
CA PRO A 179 -23.53 13.66 -5.97
C PRO A 179 -23.42 14.75 -7.04
N ALA A 180 -23.21 14.31 -8.29
CA ALA A 180 -23.11 15.13 -9.49
C ALA A 180 -21.91 16.12 -9.53
N THR A 181 -21.00 16.07 -8.57
CA THR A 181 -19.82 16.94 -8.55
C THR A 181 -18.69 16.40 -9.45
N ARG A 182 -17.86 17.31 -9.95
CA ARG A 182 -16.68 17.05 -10.78
C ARG A 182 -15.39 17.15 -9.96
N SER A 183 -14.29 16.71 -10.55
CA SER A 183 -12.97 16.78 -9.87
C SER A 183 -12.58 18.22 -9.50
N SER A 184 -12.95 19.23 -10.31
CA SER A 184 -12.71 20.65 -9.99
C SER A 184 -13.49 21.13 -8.75
N ALA A 185 -14.70 20.63 -8.52
CA ALA A 185 -15.44 20.90 -7.29
C ALA A 185 -14.82 20.17 -6.09
N GLY A 186 -14.35 18.95 -6.28
CA GLY A 186 -13.60 18.20 -5.28
C GLY A 186 -12.32 18.93 -4.87
N GLU A 187 -11.53 19.43 -5.82
CA GLU A 187 -10.35 20.24 -5.55
C GLU A 187 -10.67 21.44 -4.65
N ALA A 188 -11.75 22.16 -4.95
CA ALA A 188 -12.13 23.35 -4.19
C ALA A 188 -12.56 23.05 -2.73
N ARG A 189 -13.03 21.82 -2.41
CA ARG A 189 -13.59 21.51 -1.10
C ARG A 189 -12.72 20.59 -0.22
N ILE A 190 -11.73 19.87 -0.77
CA ILE A 190 -10.97 18.85 -0.03
C ILE A 190 -10.28 19.37 1.23
N ALA A 191 -9.72 20.59 1.19
CA ALA A 191 -9.05 21.19 2.34
C ALA A 191 -10.02 21.36 3.53
N GLY A 192 -11.27 21.77 3.26
CA GLY A 192 -12.33 21.88 4.25
C GLY A 192 -12.71 20.53 4.85
N SER A 193 -12.90 19.52 4.00
CA SER A 193 -13.24 18.14 4.39
C SER A 193 -12.16 17.50 5.27
N LEU A 194 -10.88 17.68 4.93
CA LEU A 194 -9.74 17.24 5.73
C LEU A 194 -9.66 17.97 7.09
N GLY A 195 -9.93 19.28 7.10
CA GLY A 195 -9.97 20.06 8.33
C GLY A 195 -11.05 19.61 9.30
N GLN A 196 -12.22 19.20 8.80
CA GLN A 196 -13.36 18.73 9.59
C GLN A 196 -13.16 17.28 10.08
N SER A 197 -12.84 16.35 9.15
CA SER A 197 -12.66 14.94 9.47
C SER A 197 -11.40 14.67 10.26
N ARG A 198 -10.35 15.43 10.01
CA ARG A 198 -8.98 15.20 10.52
C ARG A 198 -8.49 13.78 10.22
N ALA A 199 -8.85 13.24 9.06
CA ALA A 199 -8.60 11.87 8.68
C ALA A 199 -7.12 11.59 8.45
N ALA A 200 -6.66 10.37 8.80
CA ALA A 200 -5.32 9.88 8.50
C ALA A 200 -5.16 9.51 7.01
N TYR A 201 -6.25 9.14 6.36
CA TYR A 201 -6.28 8.81 4.94
C TYR A 201 -7.39 9.55 4.22
N ALA A 202 -7.11 10.05 3.01
CA ALA A 202 -8.13 10.50 2.06
C ALA A 202 -8.19 9.51 0.89
N LEU A 203 -9.36 8.90 0.70
CA LEU A 203 -9.67 7.98 -0.38
C LEU A 203 -10.36 8.79 -1.48
N ILE A 204 -9.60 9.26 -2.46
CA ILE A 204 -10.02 10.22 -3.47
C ILE A 204 -10.54 9.48 -4.69
N LEU A 205 -11.81 9.64 -5.03
CA LEU A 205 -12.44 9.04 -6.20
C LEU A 205 -13.27 10.07 -6.98
N TYR A 206 -12.68 10.65 -8.01
CA TYR A 206 -13.29 11.65 -8.89
C TYR A 206 -12.95 11.41 -10.34
N GLY A 207 -13.69 12.06 -11.24
CA GLY A 207 -13.43 12.09 -12.68
C GLY A 207 -14.58 11.53 -13.51
N THR A 208 -15.44 10.72 -12.92
CA THR A 208 -16.60 10.14 -13.61
C THR A 208 -17.47 11.22 -14.26
N ASN A 209 -17.75 12.34 -13.57
CA ASN A 209 -18.60 13.41 -14.06
C ASN A 209 -17.87 14.39 -14.98
N ASP A 210 -16.56 14.38 -15.04
CA ASP A 210 -15.79 15.30 -15.89
C ASP A 210 -16.04 15.03 -17.37
N TRP A 211 -16.29 13.77 -17.76
CA TRP A 211 -16.75 13.41 -19.11
C TRP A 211 -17.96 14.22 -19.60
N ASN A 212 -18.83 14.64 -18.71
CA ASN A 212 -20.03 15.40 -19.09
C ASN A 212 -19.71 16.81 -19.60
N GLU A 213 -18.50 17.34 -19.29
CA GLU A 213 -18.04 18.60 -19.84
C GLU A 213 -17.60 18.46 -21.30
N PRO A 214 -18.09 19.33 -22.22
CA PRO A 214 -17.63 19.34 -23.59
C PRO A 214 -16.12 19.48 -23.74
N GLU A 215 -15.50 20.30 -22.91
CA GLU A 215 -14.05 20.51 -22.85
C GLU A 215 -13.30 19.21 -22.59
N CYS A 216 -13.73 18.43 -21.61
CA CYS A 216 -13.06 17.16 -21.28
C CYS A 216 -13.21 16.08 -22.34
N ARG A 217 -14.19 16.19 -23.23
CA ARG A 217 -14.33 15.33 -24.42
C ARG A 217 -13.46 15.80 -25.57
N SER A 218 -13.32 17.11 -25.77
CA SER A 218 -12.58 17.70 -26.90
C SER A 218 -11.10 17.92 -26.62
N GLU A 219 -10.72 18.23 -25.37
CA GLU A 219 -9.39 18.61 -24.94
C GLU A 219 -8.84 17.66 -23.88
N PHE A 220 -8.74 16.37 -24.23
CA PHE A 220 -8.18 15.36 -23.32
C PHE A 220 -6.71 15.70 -22.93
N PRO A 221 -6.31 15.65 -21.64
CA PRO A 221 -7.05 15.13 -20.47
C PRO A 221 -7.89 16.16 -19.70
N CYS A 222 -8.09 17.37 -20.21
CA CYS A 222 -8.70 18.52 -19.54
C CYS A 222 -8.06 18.79 -18.15
N TYR A 223 -8.85 19.23 -17.17
CA TYR A 223 -8.37 19.56 -15.81
C TYR A 223 -8.33 18.37 -14.84
N THR A 224 -8.88 17.20 -15.21
CA THR A 224 -9.12 16.09 -14.28
C THR A 224 -7.86 15.67 -13.52
N VAL A 225 -6.75 15.46 -14.24
CA VAL A 225 -5.49 14.99 -13.62
C VAL A 225 -4.90 16.05 -12.70
N ASP A 226 -4.97 17.33 -13.09
CA ASP A 226 -4.42 18.42 -12.29
C ASP A 226 -5.24 18.63 -11.01
N ALA A 227 -6.56 18.56 -11.09
CA ALA A 227 -7.45 18.60 -9.92
C ALA A 227 -7.17 17.44 -8.95
N LEU A 228 -7.00 16.20 -9.46
CA LEU A 228 -6.62 15.05 -8.63
C LEU A 228 -5.24 15.23 -7.99
N ARG A 229 -4.27 15.78 -8.72
CA ARG A 229 -2.94 16.12 -8.20
C ARG A 229 -3.02 17.13 -7.06
N SER A 230 -3.78 18.20 -7.24
CA SER A 230 -4.02 19.20 -6.19
C SER A 230 -4.62 18.56 -4.94
N MET A 231 -5.63 17.71 -5.09
CA MET A 231 -6.24 16.99 -3.96
C MET A 231 -5.23 16.08 -3.23
N VAL A 232 -4.34 15.41 -3.95
CA VAL A 232 -3.25 14.62 -3.35
C VAL A 232 -2.28 15.50 -2.56
N GLN A 233 -1.90 16.65 -3.09
CA GLN A 233 -0.99 17.58 -2.45
C GLN A 233 -1.62 18.25 -1.22
N ASP A 234 -2.89 18.62 -1.29
CA ASP A 234 -3.64 19.16 -0.15
C ASP A 234 -3.81 18.14 0.97
N THR A 235 -4.05 16.86 0.63
CA THR A 235 -4.09 15.77 1.59
C THR A 235 -2.79 15.67 2.38
N ARG A 236 -1.65 15.73 1.70
CA ARG A 236 -0.34 15.71 2.37
C ARG A 236 -0.08 16.96 3.18
N SER A 237 -0.45 18.12 2.66
CA SER A 237 -0.31 19.39 3.37
C SER A 237 -1.11 19.41 4.67
N ALA A 238 -2.23 18.70 4.73
CA ALA A 238 -3.00 18.46 5.94
C ALA A 238 -2.34 17.43 6.90
N GLY A 239 -1.27 16.75 6.47
CA GLY A 239 -0.58 15.69 7.23
C GLY A 239 -1.27 14.33 7.15
N ALA A 240 -2.10 14.10 6.15
CA ALA A 240 -2.79 12.85 5.86
C ALA A 240 -2.16 12.12 4.66
N HIS A 241 -2.56 10.87 4.43
CA HIS A 241 -2.07 10.03 3.36
C HIS A 241 -3.11 9.87 2.24
N PRO A 242 -2.76 10.21 0.98
CA PRO A 242 -3.68 10.08 -0.14
C PRO A 242 -3.71 8.66 -0.72
N ILE A 243 -4.91 8.18 -1.04
CA ILE A 243 -5.15 7.00 -1.87
C ILE A 243 -6.08 7.41 -3.00
N VAL A 244 -5.65 7.24 -4.24
CA VAL A 244 -6.43 7.64 -5.41
C VAL A 244 -7.08 6.42 -6.04
N GLY A 245 -8.40 6.42 -6.17
CA GLY A 245 -9.13 5.40 -6.93
C GLY A 245 -9.04 5.65 -8.44
N THR A 246 -8.80 4.59 -9.22
CA THR A 246 -9.04 4.67 -10.67
C THR A 246 -10.54 4.76 -10.93
N ILE A 247 -10.94 5.61 -11.88
CA ILE A 247 -12.35 5.84 -12.25
C ILE A 247 -12.96 4.51 -12.72
N PRO A 248 -14.08 4.03 -12.15
CA PRO A 248 -14.74 2.81 -12.62
C PRO A 248 -15.22 2.98 -14.06
N PRO A 249 -15.37 1.88 -14.83
CA PRO A 249 -16.00 1.95 -16.15
C PRO A 249 -17.48 2.31 -16.01
N VAL A 250 -18.13 2.62 -17.12
CA VAL A 250 -19.60 2.68 -17.20
C VAL A 250 -20.15 1.40 -17.79
N ASN A 251 -21.44 1.13 -17.54
CA ASN A 251 -22.14 -0.03 -18.05
C ASN A 251 -22.17 -0.04 -19.59
N PRO A 252 -21.53 -1.00 -20.27
CA PRO A 252 -21.42 -1.01 -21.73
C PRO A 252 -22.75 -1.28 -22.46
N ASN A 253 -23.79 -1.73 -21.77
CA ASN A 253 -25.09 -1.98 -22.36
C ASN A 253 -25.87 -0.70 -22.77
N TYR A 254 -25.36 0.47 -22.39
CA TYR A 254 -25.98 1.76 -22.69
C TYR A 254 -25.27 2.48 -23.85
N ALA A 255 -25.38 1.91 -25.05
CA ALA A 255 -24.80 2.49 -26.27
C ALA A 255 -25.35 3.89 -26.60
N ASP A 256 -26.61 4.14 -26.27
CA ASP A 256 -27.29 5.43 -26.40
C ASP A 256 -26.74 6.53 -25.49
N ARG A 257 -25.92 6.17 -24.50
CA ARG A 257 -25.21 7.06 -23.58
C ARG A 257 -23.71 7.21 -23.90
N ASN A 258 -23.28 6.85 -25.10
CA ASN A 258 -21.89 6.87 -25.54
C ASN A 258 -20.97 6.02 -24.64
N ALA A 259 -21.44 4.87 -24.17
CA ALA A 259 -20.71 4.02 -23.22
C ALA A 259 -19.33 3.60 -23.76
N THR A 260 -19.19 3.35 -25.07
CA THR A 260 -17.91 2.96 -25.69
C THR A 260 -16.88 4.09 -25.60
N GLU A 261 -17.24 5.28 -26.08
CA GLU A 261 -16.35 6.45 -26.08
C GLU A 261 -15.99 6.88 -24.64
N ARG A 262 -16.96 6.79 -23.72
CA ARG A 262 -16.74 7.10 -22.31
C ARG A 262 -15.79 6.09 -21.66
N ASN A 263 -15.95 4.81 -21.92
CA ASN A 263 -15.04 3.79 -21.40
C ASN A 263 -13.62 3.92 -22.00
N ASP A 264 -13.48 4.33 -23.26
CA ASP A 264 -12.16 4.63 -23.83
C ASP A 264 -11.52 5.85 -23.17
N TRP A 265 -12.28 6.92 -22.93
CA TRP A 265 -11.81 8.08 -22.18
C TRP A 265 -11.39 7.70 -20.76
N VAL A 266 -12.22 6.94 -20.03
CA VAL A 266 -11.94 6.45 -18.67
C VAL A 266 -10.66 5.64 -18.64
N ARG A 267 -10.46 4.72 -19.58
CA ARG A 267 -9.25 3.91 -19.68
C ARG A 267 -7.99 4.80 -19.82
N ARG A 268 -8.02 5.74 -20.76
CA ARG A 268 -6.91 6.70 -20.99
C ARG A 268 -6.68 7.61 -19.80
N MET A 269 -7.73 8.07 -19.13
CA MET A 269 -7.64 8.91 -17.94
C MET A 269 -7.01 8.12 -16.79
N ASN A 270 -7.38 6.87 -16.58
CA ASN A 270 -6.81 6.02 -15.56
C ASN A 270 -5.31 5.77 -15.77
N ASP A 271 -4.83 5.71 -17.00
CA ASP A 271 -3.39 5.63 -17.28
C ASP A 271 -2.65 6.90 -16.78
N LEU A 272 -3.25 8.07 -16.96
CA LEU A 272 -2.71 9.33 -16.44
C LEU A 272 -2.84 9.44 -14.92
N ILE A 273 -3.92 8.95 -14.33
CA ILE A 273 -4.10 8.89 -12.87
C ILE A 273 -2.99 8.02 -12.24
N ARG A 274 -2.67 6.86 -12.80
CA ARG A 274 -1.57 6.02 -12.31
C ARG A 274 -0.21 6.70 -12.43
N GLN A 275 0.04 7.39 -13.55
CA GLN A 275 1.27 8.16 -13.75
C GLN A 275 1.39 9.31 -12.73
N MET A 276 0.31 10.07 -12.53
CA MET A 276 0.24 11.15 -11.54
C MET A 276 0.47 10.59 -10.13
N ALA A 277 -0.20 9.51 -9.76
CA ALA A 277 -0.06 8.89 -8.46
C ALA A 277 1.39 8.40 -8.21
N ALA A 278 2.04 7.83 -9.22
CA ALA A 278 3.45 7.43 -9.13
C ALA A 278 4.38 8.64 -8.93
N GLN A 279 4.17 9.74 -9.68
CA GLN A 279 4.93 10.99 -9.53
C GLN A 279 4.76 11.59 -8.14
N GLU A 280 3.53 11.58 -7.64
CA GLU A 280 3.19 12.07 -6.31
C GLU A 280 3.46 11.03 -5.21
N ARG A 281 3.96 9.83 -5.51
CA ARG A 281 4.12 8.72 -4.55
C ARG A 281 2.84 8.43 -3.76
N ALA A 282 1.68 8.56 -4.40
CA ALA A 282 0.39 8.22 -3.84
C ALA A 282 0.02 6.77 -4.15
N GLN A 283 -0.68 6.12 -3.23
CA GLN A 283 -1.20 4.77 -3.44
C GLN A 283 -2.41 4.80 -4.38
N VAL A 284 -2.56 3.76 -5.19
CA VAL A 284 -3.68 3.62 -6.14
C VAL A 284 -4.58 2.47 -5.72
N ALA A 285 -5.89 2.74 -5.65
CA ALA A 285 -6.92 1.71 -5.60
C ALA A 285 -7.37 1.38 -7.03
N GLU A 286 -7.07 0.17 -7.51
CA GLU A 286 -7.28 -0.26 -8.89
C GLU A 286 -8.73 -0.68 -9.20
N VAL A 287 -9.68 0.21 -8.89
CA VAL A 287 -11.13 -0.02 -9.08
C VAL A 287 -11.44 -0.42 -10.52
N HIS A 288 -10.98 0.37 -11.50
CA HIS A 288 -11.22 0.10 -12.93
C HIS A 288 -10.72 -1.28 -13.35
N GLY A 289 -9.48 -1.61 -12.99
CA GLY A 289 -8.88 -2.89 -13.34
C GLY A 289 -9.64 -4.07 -12.73
N ASP A 290 -10.15 -3.91 -11.53
CA ASP A 290 -10.89 -4.97 -10.84
C ASP A 290 -12.28 -5.18 -11.45
N PHE A 291 -12.96 -4.12 -11.90
CA PHE A 291 -14.20 -4.23 -12.66
C PHE A 291 -14.01 -5.00 -13.96
N LEU A 292 -12.96 -4.70 -14.72
CA LEU A 292 -12.67 -5.35 -16.00
C LEU A 292 -12.28 -6.82 -15.87
N LYS A 293 -11.85 -7.28 -14.70
CA LYS A 293 -11.57 -8.71 -14.44
C LYS A 293 -12.82 -9.54 -14.20
N GLN A 294 -13.98 -8.92 -14.00
CA GLN A 294 -15.20 -9.66 -13.71
C GLN A 294 -15.78 -10.29 -14.98
N PRO A 295 -16.40 -11.47 -14.86
CA PRO A 295 -16.92 -12.20 -16.02
C PRO A 295 -18.10 -11.48 -16.72
N SER A 296 -18.80 -10.60 -16.02
CA SER A 296 -19.91 -9.80 -16.55
C SER A 296 -19.86 -8.38 -15.98
N LEU A 297 -19.28 -7.46 -16.75
CA LEU A 297 -19.20 -6.06 -16.36
C LEU A 297 -20.60 -5.43 -16.13
N PRO A 298 -21.61 -5.65 -17.00
CA PRO A 298 -22.96 -5.07 -16.77
C PRO A 298 -23.63 -5.48 -15.47
N ALA A 299 -23.31 -6.66 -14.93
CA ALA A 299 -23.90 -7.17 -13.70
C ALA A 299 -23.47 -6.39 -12.42
N LEU A 300 -22.48 -5.50 -12.54
CA LEU A 300 -21.96 -4.70 -11.44
C LEU A 300 -22.65 -3.35 -11.27
N PHE A 301 -23.63 -3.02 -12.13
CA PHE A 301 -24.25 -1.72 -12.17
C PHE A 301 -25.74 -1.77 -11.85
N ASP A 302 -26.22 -0.76 -11.16
CA ASP A 302 -27.64 -0.47 -10.98
C ASP A 302 -28.21 0.23 -12.22
N ASP A 303 -27.48 1.23 -12.72
CA ASP A 303 -27.85 1.98 -13.90
C ASP A 303 -26.70 2.06 -14.94
N PHE A 304 -26.69 3.09 -15.75
CA PHE A 304 -25.63 3.38 -16.70
C PHE A 304 -24.27 3.64 -16.02
N LEU A 305 -24.26 4.29 -14.86
CA LEU A 305 -23.09 4.90 -14.24
C LEU A 305 -22.78 4.32 -12.85
N HIS A 306 -23.82 4.09 -12.06
CA HIS A 306 -23.65 3.79 -10.65
C HIS A 306 -23.52 2.28 -10.42
N PRO A 307 -22.54 1.84 -9.64
CA PRO A 307 -22.44 0.45 -9.22
C PRO A 307 -23.67 0.03 -8.38
N ASN A 308 -24.00 -1.25 -8.45
CA ASN A 308 -24.89 -1.90 -7.48
C ASN A 308 -24.06 -2.46 -6.31
N ASP A 309 -24.70 -3.16 -5.37
CA ASP A 309 -24.04 -3.73 -4.18
C ASP A 309 -22.82 -4.61 -4.55
N GLN A 310 -22.89 -5.39 -5.62
CA GLN A 310 -21.74 -6.21 -6.07
C GLN A 310 -20.59 -5.35 -6.58
N GLY A 311 -20.88 -4.29 -7.32
CA GLY A 311 -19.89 -3.33 -7.78
C GLY A 311 -19.24 -2.58 -6.61
N TYR A 312 -20.03 -2.17 -5.63
CA TYR A 312 -19.53 -1.51 -4.43
C TYR A 312 -18.69 -2.43 -3.54
N ALA A 313 -19.10 -3.69 -3.37
CA ALA A 313 -18.28 -4.68 -2.68
C ALA A 313 -16.90 -4.90 -3.36
N LEU A 314 -16.83 -4.82 -4.68
CA LEU A 314 -15.58 -4.89 -5.42
C LEU A 314 -14.72 -3.63 -5.22
N MET A 315 -15.34 -2.45 -5.19
CA MET A 315 -14.66 -1.18 -4.90
C MET A 315 -14.07 -1.17 -3.50
N SER A 316 -14.83 -1.62 -2.50
CA SER A 316 -14.35 -1.73 -1.11
C SER A 316 -13.10 -2.61 -1.01
N GLN A 317 -13.06 -3.74 -1.73
CA GLN A 317 -11.90 -4.61 -1.81
C GLN A 317 -10.69 -3.92 -2.48
N SER A 318 -10.91 -3.07 -3.50
CA SER A 318 -9.85 -2.33 -4.17
C SER A 318 -9.20 -1.31 -3.23
N PHE A 319 -9.99 -0.54 -2.49
CA PHE A 319 -9.50 0.37 -1.47
C PHE A 319 -8.88 -0.36 -0.28
N PHE A 320 -9.46 -1.47 0.16
CA PHE A 320 -8.89 -2.30 1.21
C PHE A 320 -7.46 -2.75 0.87
N ARG A 321 -7.25 -3.27 -0.35
CA ARG A 321 -5.90 -3.65 -0.80
C ARG A 321 -4.95 -2.45 -0.84
N ALA A 322 -5.41 -1.31 -1.35
CA ALA A 322 -4.59 -0.10 -1.40
C ALA A 322 -4.16 0.40 0.00
N ILE A 323 -4.99 0.22 1.02
CA ILE A 323 -4.69 0.59 2.41
C ILE A 323 -3.72 -0.43 3.05
N THR A 324 -3.98 -1.73 2.86
CA THR A 324 -3.35 -2.80 3.64
C THR A 324 -2.11 -3.42 2.99
N GLN A 325 -1.87 -3.14 1.70
CA GLN A 325 -0.69 -3.62 0.97
C GLN A 325 0.43 -2.56 0.95
N PRO A 326 1.69 -2.98 0.79
CA PRO A 326 2.80 -2.07 0.65
C PRO A 326 2.67 -1.15 -0.57
N LEU A 327 3.30 0.02 -0.51
CA LEU A 327 3.46 0.89 -1.68
C LEU A 327 4.24 0.17 -2.78
N PRO A 328 3.83 0.28 -4.05
CA PRO A 328 4.62 -0.24 -5.16
C PRO A 328 6.03 0.36 -5.14
N GLY A 329 7.06 -0.48 -5.14
CA GLY A 329 8.46 -0.03 -5.12
C GLY A 329 9.05 0.25 -3.74
N ALA A 330 8.32 0.04 -2.63
CA ALA A 330 8.85 0.21 -1.27
C ALA A 330 10.10 -0.65 -0.99
N ALA A 331 10.29 -1.74 -1.71
CA ALA A 331 11.47 -2.60 -1.59
C ALA A 331 12.77 -1.99 -2.19
N ALA A 332 12.68 -0.91 -2.98
CA ALA A 332 13.81 -0.35 -3.73
C ALA A 332 14.44 0.91 -3.12
N THR A 333 13.92 1.45 -2.02
CA THR A 333 14.29 2.80 -1.54
C THR A 333 14.89 2.85 -0.12
N MET A 334 15.44 1.77 0.41
CA MET A 334 16.03 1.82 1.77
C MET A 334 17.42 2.49 1.85
N ASP A 335 18.04 2.85 0.72
CA ASP A 335 19.39 3.47 0.75
C ASP A 335 19.41 5.00 0.48
N ASP A 336 18.28 5.64 0.18
CA ASP A 336 18.28 7.05 -0.28
C ASP A 336 17.27 7.98 0.44
N ALA A 337 16.68 7.59 1.55
CA ALA A 337 15.84 8.48 2.35
C ALA A 337 16.70 9.36 3.27
N GLY A 338 17.35 10.36 2.71
CA GLY A 338 17.78 11.52 3.47
C GLY A 338 16.56 12.16 4.16
N PRO A 339 16.78 12.91 5.27
CA PRO A 339 15.70 13.49 6.04
C PRO A 339 14.84 14.39 5.15
N ILE A 340 13.51 14.18 5.18
CA ILE A 340 12.55 15.07 4.52
C ILE A 340 12.72 16.44 5.18
N LEU A 341 13.43 17.34 4.51
CA LEU A 341 13.49 18.74 4.90
C LEU A 341 12.11 19.36 4.67
N PHE A 342 11.42 19.65 5.74
CA PHE A 342 10.21 20.46 5.75
C PHE A 342 10.61 21.87 5.30
N VAL A 343 10.34 22.22 4.05
CA VAL A 343 10.48 23.60 3.55
C VAL A 343 9.16 24.31 3.83
N PRO A 344 9.13 25.33 4.72
CA PRO A 344 7.92 26.09 4.95
C PRO A 344 7.53 26.87 3.69
N PRO A 345 6.23 27.05 3.40
CA PRO A 345 5.77 27.82 2.26
C PRO A 345 6.11 29.31 2.45
N GLY A 346 6.90 29.88 1.57
CA GLY A 346 7.16 31.31 1.53
C GLY A 346 8.59 31.70 1.20
N THR A 347 9.10 31.36 0.02
CA THR A 347 10.12 32.16 -0.68
C THR A 347 10.08 31.75 -2.16
N ARG A 348 9.31 32.48 -2.97
CA ARG A 348 9.57 32.57 -4.41
C ARG A 348 10.43 33.80 -4.65
N PRO A 349 11.44 33.70 -5.54
CA PRO A 349 12.18 34.88 -6.00
C PRO A 349 11.34 35.77 -6.88
#